data_cd23bbb2323d4329ea4553e58964c410
#
_entry.id   cd23bbb2323d4329ea4553e58964c410
#
_cell.length_a   1.000
_cell.length_b   1.000
_cell.length_c   1.000
_cell.angle_alpha   90.00
_cell.angle_beta   90.00
_cell.angle_gamma   90.00
#
_symmetry.space_group_name_H-M   'P 1'
#
loop_
_entity.id
_entity.type
_entity.pdbx_description
1 polymer ?
#
loop_
_entity_poly.entity_id
_entity_poly.type
_entity_poly.pdbx_seq_one_letter_code
_entity_poly.pdbx_strand_id
1 'polypeptide(L)'
;MPSEQRAYCLLGGYRIIKTVKISLNSIDKVKSFVNDITKFDNDFDLVSGRYVIDAKSIMGIFSLDLSKPIDLSIHAEDNLDSILEVLKPYMVQ
;
A
#
# COMPACT_ATOMS: atom_id res chain seq x y z
N MET A 1 -18.00 -2.42 -2.22
CA MET A 1 -17.17 -1.97 -2.20
C MET A 1 -17.02 -0.72 -1.42
N PRO A 2 -17.38 0.28 -1.70
CA PRO A 2 -17.00 1.52 -1.08
C PRO A 2 -17.80 1.92 0.13
N SER A 3 -18.56 1.02 0.68
CA SER A 3 -19.37 1.39 1.84
C SER A 3 -18.50 1.79 3.03
N GLU A 4 -17.32 1.20 3.14
CA GLU A 4 -16.44 1.56 4.22
C GLU A 4 -15.98 2.99 4.11
N GLN A 5 -15.73 3.45 2.91
CA GLN A 5 -15.29 4.81 2.71
C GLN A 5 -16.35 5.80 3.12
N ARG A 6 -17.58 5.49 2.84
CA ARG A 6 -18.67 6.37 3.23
C ARG A 6 -18.78 6.48 4.73
N ALA A 7 -18.53 5.37 5.43
CA ALA A 7 -18.59 5.40 6.88
C ALA A 7 -17.54 6.38 7.45
N TYR A 8 -16.37 6.41 6.85
CA TYR A 8 -15.34 7.32 7.32
C TYR A 8 -15.73 8.76 7.10
N CYS A 9 -16.34 9.05 5.97
CA CYS A 9 -16.78 10.39 5.71
C CYS A 9 -17.81 10.88 6.72
N LEU A 10 -18.70 9.98 7.13
CA LEU A 10 -19.73 10.33 8.08
C LEU A 10 -19.18 10.68 9.45
N LEU A 11 -17.97 10.25 9.75
CA LEU A 11 -17.36 10.54 11.04
C LEU A 11 -16.58 11.85 11.03
N GLY A 12 -16.70 12.61 9.96
CA GLY A 12 -16.11 13.94 9.93
C GLY A 12 -14.68 13.99 9.47
N GLY A 13 -14.05 12.85 9.28
CA GLY A 13 -12.71 12.79 8.74
C GLY A 13 -12.76 12.25 7.33
N TYR A 14 -11.75 12.55 6.56
CA TYR A 14 -11.62 12.00 5.23
C TYR A 14 -10.56 10.93 5.26
N ARG A 15 -10.93 9.75 4.80
CA ARG A 15 -9.96 8.69 4.59
C ARG A 15 -10.01 8.32 3.12
N ILE A 16 -8.92 8.57 2.42
CA ILE A 16 -8.81 8.29 1.01
C ILE A 16 -8.09 6.97 0.85
N ILE A 17 -8.66 6.07 0.04
CA ILE A 17 -8.00 4.82 -0.31
C ILE A 17 -7.54 4.96 -1.75
N LYS A 18 -6.25 5.01 -1.93
CA LYS A 18 -5.64 5.11 -3.25
C LYS A 18 -4.95 3.80 -3.56
N THR A 19 -5.26 3.23 -4.72
CA THR A 19 -4.63 1.98 -5.16
C THR A 19 -3.65 2.28 -6.27
N VAL A 20 -2.43 1.80 -6.11
CA VAL A 20 -1.38 1.93 -7.13
C VAL A 20 -0.75 0.57 -7.33
N LYS A 21 -0.19 0.36 -8.52
CA LYS A 21 0.53 -0.87 -8.79
C LYS A 21 2.01 -0.65 -8.53
N ILE A 22 2.60 -1.59 -7.81
CA ILE A 22 4.02 -1.53 -7.50
C ILE A 22 4.67 -2.83 -7.90
N SER A 23 5.98 -2.77 -8.09
CA SER A 23 6.78 -3.93 -8.43
C SER A 23 7.84 -4.15 -7.35
N LEU A 24 7.81 -5.32 -6.74
CA LEU A 24 8.75 -5.69 -5.69
C LEU A 24 9.47 -6.96 -6.12
N ASN A 25 10.17 -6.88 -7.24
CA ASN A 25 10.73 -8.07 -7.87
C ASN A 25 12.12 -8.45 -7.35
N SER A 26 12.53 -7.88 -6.24
CA SER A 26 13.78 -8.28 -5.60
C SER A 26 13.64 -8.15 -4.10
N ILE A 27 14.46 -8.90 -3.37
CA ILE A 27 14.44 -8.86 -1.90
C ILE A 27 14.81 -7.47 -1.42
N ASP A 28 15.76 -6.83 -2.07
CA ASP A 28 16.19 -5.50 -1.67
C ASP A 28 15.05 -4.50 -1.81
N LYS A 29 14.27 -4.61 -2.89
CA LYS A 29 13.12 -3.72 -3.07
C LYS A 29 12.08 -3.94 -2.00
N VAL A 30 11.83 -5.19 -1.62
CA VAL A 30 10.87 -5.47 -0.57
C VAL A 30 11.31 -4.84 0.74
N LYS A 31 12.56 -5.01 1.09
CA LYS A 31 13.09 -4.45 2.34
C LYS A 31 13.02 -2.93 2.33
N SER A 32 13.43 -2.31 1.25
CA SER A 32 13.38 -0.86 1.15
C SER A 32 11.95 -0.35 1.22
N PHE A 33 11.05 -1.02 0.52
CA PHE A 33 9.65 -0.65 0.51
C PHE A 33 9.05 -0.69 1.91
N VAL A 34 9.26 -1.80 2.62
CA VAL A 34 8.72 -1.94 3.98
C VAL A 34 9.32 -0.87 4.89
N ASN A 35 10.63 -0.66 4.78
CA ASN A 35 11.28 0.35 5.59
C ASN A 35 10.72 1.75 5.33
N ASP A 36 10.44 2.05 4.07
CA ASP A 36 9.94 3.37 3.70
C ASP A 36 8.52 3.58 4.22
N ILE A 37 7.64 2.58 4.07
CA ILE A 37 6.24 2.78 4.49
C ILE A 37 6.06 2.69 5.99
N THR A 38 6.97 2.04 6.72
CA THR A 38 6.85 1.98 8.17
C THR A 38 7.10 3.34 8.81
N LYS A 39 7.64 4.30 8.07
CA LYS A 39 7.80 5.66 8.57
C LYS A 39 6.47 6.40 8.66
N PHE A 40 5.45 5.90 7.99
CA PHE A 40 4.12 6.49 8.02
C PHE A 40 3.24 5.68 8.97
N ASP A 41 2.36 6.37 9.69
CA ASP A 41 1.39 5.71 10.56
C ASP A 41 0.20 5.17 9.79
N ASN A 42 0.13 5.45 8.51
CA ASN A 42 -0.98 5.02 7.67
C ASN A 42 -1.01 3.51 7.53
N ASP A 43 -2.18 2.99 7.22
CA ASP A 43 -2.33 1.58 6.90
C ASP A 43 -2.10 1.37 5.41
N PHE A 44 -1.41 0.30 5.08
CA PHE A 44 -1.13 -0.08 3.70
C PHE A 44 -1.46 -1.56 3.55
N ASP A 45 -2.17 -1.89 2.47
CA ASP A 45 -2.51 -3.28 2.17
C ASP A 45 -1.98 -3.64 0.81
N LEU A 46 -1.42 -4.83 0.70
CA LEU A 46 -1.04 -5.39 -0.59
C LEU A 46 -2.10 -6.40 -1.01
N VAL A 47 -2.60 -6.23 -2.21
CA VAL A 47 -3.63 -7.09 -2.77
C VAL A 47 -3.05 -7.85 -3.94
N SER A 48 -3.09 -9.17 -3.85
CA SER A 48 -2.60 -10.05 -4.91
C SER A 48 -3.64 -11.15 -5.12
N GLY A 49 -4.42 -11.02 -6.19
CA GLY A 49 -5.48 -11.97 -6.43
C GLY A 49 -6.50 -11.96 -5.30
N ARG A 50 -6.59 -13.06 -4.59
CA ARG A 50 -7.53 -13.19 -3.47
C ARG A 50 -6.92 -12.79 -2.14
N TYR A 51 -5.64 -12.52 -2.12
CA TYR A 51 -4.92 -12.30 -0.87
C TYR A 51 -4.81 -10.81 -0.60
N VAL A 52 -5.11 -10.45 0.64
CA VAL A 52 -4.90 -9.08 1.12
C VAL A 52 -4.05 -9.20 2.36
N ILE A 53 -2.87 -8.60 2.32
CA ILE A 53 -1.94 -8.66 3.44
C ILE A 53 -1.51 -7.26 3.83
N ASP A 54 -1.06 -7.14 5.07
CA ASP A 54 -0.50 -5.89 5.56
C ASP A 54 0.82 -5.65 4.85
N ALA A 55 0.92 -4.50 4.17
CA ALA A 55 2.11 -4.17 3.41
C ALA A 55 3.33 -3.96 4.29
N LYS A 56 3.13 -3.77 5.59
CA LYS A 56 4.24 -3.64 6.53
C LYS A 56 4.76 -4.99 7.03
N SER A 57 4.10 -6.08 6.63
CA SER A 57 4.50 -7.43 7.02
C SER A 57 5.43 -8.02 5.98
N ILE A 58 6.72 -7.99 6.25
CA ILE A 58 7.71 -8.44 5.27
C ILE A 58 7.54 -9.93 4.97
N MET A 59 7.20 -10.72 5.98
CA MET A 59 7.00 -12.15 5.77
C MET A 59 5.77 -12.42 4.91
N GLY A 60 4.71 -11.63 5.12
CA GLY A 60 3.52 -11.76 4.28
C GLY A 60 3.81 -11.43 2.83
N ILE A 61 4.63 -10.40 2.59
CA ILE A 61 4.98 -10.02 1.24
C ILE A 61 5.72 -11.14 0.53
N PHE A 62 6.63 -11.81 1.22
CA PHE A 62 7.40 -12.89 0.61
C PHE A 62 6.54 -14.10 0.26
N SER A 63 5.33 -14.19 0.79
CA SER A 63 4.44 -15.27 0.42
C SER A 63 3.69 -15.01 -0.88
N LEU A 64 3.82 -13.82 -1.43
CA LEU A 64 3.15 -13.45 -2.68
C LEU A 64 4.04 -13.73 -3.88
N ASP A 65 3.40 -13.77 -5.05
CA ASP A 65 4.14 -13.89 -6.31
C ASP A 65 4.68 -12.51 -6.66
N LEU A 66 5.95 -12.29 -6.38
CA LEU A 66 6.58 -10.98 -6.56
C LEU A 66 7.07 -10.75 -7.99
N SER A 67 6.89 -11.73 -8.87
CA SER A 67 7.30 -11.57 -10.26
C SER A 67 6.32 -10.70 -11.04
N LYS A 68 5.16 -10.39 -10.46
CA LYS A 68 4.12 -9.60 -11.09
C LYS A 68 3.85 -8.34 -10.28
N PRO A 69 3.34 -7.30 -10.91
CA PRO A 69 2.93 -6.12 -10.16
C PRO A 69 1.83 -6.46 -9.16
N ILE A 70 1.87 -5.77 -8.03
CA ILE A 70 0.94 -5.99 -6.93
C ILE A 70 0.21 -4.69 -6.67
N ASP A 71 -1.08 -4.78 -6.37
CA ASP A 71 -1.86 -3.61 -6.02
C ASP A 71 -1.57 -3.22 -4.58
N LEU A 72 -1.25 -1.96 -4.38
CA LEU A 72 -1.04 -1.41 -3.04
C LEU A 72 -2.17 -0.46 -2.75
N SER A 73 -2.92 -0.74 -1.69
CA SER A 73 -3.98 0.13 -1.21
C SER A 73 -3.42 1.01 -0.09
N ILE A 74 -3.49 2.31 -0.28
CA ILE A 74 -2.96 3.29 0.65
C ILE A 74 -4.12 3.95 1.35
N HIS A 75 -4.16 3.85 2.68
CA HIS A 75 -5.17 4.51 3.48
C HIS A 75 -4.58 5.83 3.99
N ALA A 76 -5.02 6.93 3.41
CA ALA A 76 -4.43 8.22 3.73
C ALA A 76 -5.52 9.24 4.02
N GLU A 77 -5.17 10.28 4.77
CA GLU A 77 -6.08 11.38 5.03
C GLU A 77 -5.59 12.65 4.31
N ASP A 78 -4.41 13.13 4.69
CA ASP A 78 -3.90 14.35 4.09
C ASP A 78 -2.45 14.24 3.65
N ASN A 79 -1.83 13.09 3.81
CA ASN A 79 -0.41 12.92 3.49
C ASN A 79 -0.18 12.02 2.28
N LEU A 80 -1.19 11.87 1.43
CA LEU A 80 -1.08 10.97 0.29
C LEU A 80 0.05 11.37 -0.64
N ASP A 81 0.22 12.66 -0.88
CA ASP A 81 1.27 13.13 -1.77
C ASP A 81 2.66 12.73 -1.27
N SER A 82 2.89 12.86 0.02
CA SER A 82 4.17 12.46 0.61
C SER A 82 4.40 10.97 0.44
N ILE A 83 3.37 10.18 0.63
CA ILE A 83 3.46 8.73 0.48
C ILE A 83 3.76 8.38 -0.97
N LEU A 84 3.07 9.00 -1.91
CA LEU A 84 3.28 8.70 -3.32
C LEU A 84 4.70 9.07 -3.77
N GLU A 85 5.25 10.14 -3.23
CA GLU A 85 6.64 10.51 -3.55
C GLU A 85 7.61 9.41 -3.14
N VAL A 86 7.41 8.86 -1.95
CA VAL A 86 8.28 7.80 -1.46
C VAL A 86 8.11 6.52 -2.29
N LEU A 87 6.90 6.29 -2.80
CA LEU A 87 6.60 5.06 -3.52
C LEU A 87 6.97 5.11 -5.00
N LYS A 88 7.29 6.29 -5.53
CA LYS A 88 7.57 6.41 -6.96
C LYS A 88 8.57 5.38 -7.49
N PRO A 89 9.69 5.10 -6.80
CA PRO A 89 10.65 4.12 -7.32
C PRO A 89 10.08 2.72 -7.47
N TYR A 90 9.01 2.41 -6.77
CA TYR A 90 8.41 1.09 -6.81
C TYR A 90 7.22 1.00 -7.75
N MET A 91 6.66 2.13 -8.13
CA MET A 91 5.43 2.15 -8.91
C MET A 91 5.67 1.69 -10.33
N VAL A 92 4.71 0.93 -10.86
CA VAL A 92 4.73 0.47 -12.24
C VAL A 92 3.93 1.44 -13.09
N GLN A 93 4.46 1.74 -14.24
CA GLN A 93 3.79 2.65 -15.16
C GLN A 93 3.03 1.93 -16.24
#